data_dea8b617f5e6f735bba5c22f2d0b434d
#
_entry.id   dea8b617f5e6f735bba5c22f2d0b434d
#
_cell.length_a   1.000
_cell.length_b   1.000
_cell.length_c   1.000
_cell.angle_alpha   90.00
_cell.angle_beta   90.00
_cell.angle_gamma   90.00
#
_symmetry.space_group_name_H-M   'P 1'
#
loop_
_entity.id
_entity.type
_entity.pdbx_description
1 polymer ?
#
loop_
_entity_poly.entity_id
_entity_poly.type
_entity_poly.pdbx_seq_one_letter_code
_entity_poly.pdbx_strand_id
1 'polypeptide(L)'
;MIHPRVYTRFPTELSPFLTPIYPSVKGLSQSTLQALIKKAFQIVDLHELLPKRFLDQQRLPDFKNTLYAIHFAKKNPLDPTCPALRRLKLDELLAQQLSLRLLKKKRQVHQDAAIAFTGALAEKLRGSLPYPLTAAQERVLSELNADLAAPTPMHRLLQGDVGAGKTIVSALLALNVLENSGQVALLAPTELLAEQHYEQFKNWLDPLGI
;
A
#
# COMPACT_ATOMS: atom_id res chain seq x y z
N MET A 1 -9.59 -33.37 6.68
CA MET A 1 -10.99 -33.55 6.27
C MET A 1 -11.86 -33.00 7.39
N ILE A 2 -12.60 -31.93 7.14
CA ILE A 2 -13.53 -31.35 8.12
C ILE A 2 -14.65 -32.36 8.31
N HIS A 3 -14.97 -32.74 9.55
CA HIS A 3 -15.96 -33.77 9.86
C HIS A 3 -17.26 -33.54 9.10
N PRO A 4 -17.67 -34.45 8.18
CA PRO A 4 -18.93 -34.30 7.48
C PRO A 4 -20.09 -34.41 8.46
N ARG A 5 -21.14 -33.62 8.27
CA ARG A 5 -22.39 -33.83 8.99
C ARG A 5 -23.03 -35.09 8.44
N VAL A 6 -23.11 -36.11 9.28
CA VAL A 6 -23.78 -37.38 8.93
C VAL A 6 -25.23 -37.26 9.37
N TYR A 7 -26.16 -37.44 8.47
CA TYR A 7 -27.58 -37.51 8.75
C TYR A 7 -28.03 -38.97 8.70
N THR A 8 -28.64 -39.45 9.76
CA THR A 8 -29.23 -40.80 9.82
C THR A 8 -30.55 -40.89 9.05
N ARG A 9 -31.16 -39.76 8.74
CA ARG A 9 -32.35 -39.63 7.86
C ARG A 9 -32.16 -38.42 6.98
N PHE A 10 -32.65 -38.45 5.75
CA PHE A 10 -32.66 -37.28 4.89
C PHE A 10 -33.45 -36.16 5.59
N PRO A 11 -32.85 -34.96 5.79
CA PRO A 11 -33.60 -33.83 6.31
C PRO A 11 -34.72 -33.50 5.33
N THR A 12 -35.94 -33.32 5.84
CA THR A 12 -37.11 -32.98 5.03
C THR A 12 -36.98 -31.62 4.33
N GLU A 13 -36.11 -30.73 4.84
CA GLU A 13 -35.76 -29.46 4.22
C GLU A 13 -34.27 -29.17 4.41
N LEU A 14 -33.57 -28.97 3.29
CA LEU A 14 -32.22 -28.44 3.30
C LEU A 14 -32.28 -26.93 3.49
N SER A 15 -31.38 -26.36 4.29
CA SER A 15 -31.27 -24.91 4.42
C SER A 15 -31.07 -24.27 3.04
N PRO A 16 -31.84 -23.24 2.68
CA PRO A 16 -31.65 -22.52 1.42
C PRO A 16 -30.33 -21.71 1.39
N PHE A 17 -29.66 -21.64 2.53
CA PHE A 17 -28.40 -20.90 2.69
C PHE A 17 -27.21 -21.85 2.66
N LEU A 18 -26.10 -21.37 2.09
CA LEU A 18 -24.80 -22.01 2.19
C LEU A 18 -24.36 -22.02 3.67
N THR A 19 -23.73 -23.10 4.09
CA THR A 19 -23.22 -23.21 5.46
C THR A 19 -21.87 -22.48 5.57
N PRO A 20 -21.78 -21.37 6.30
CA PRO A 20 -20.52 -20.68 6.49
C PRO A 20 -19.60 -21.52 7.39
N ILE A 21 -18.32 -21.56 7.02
CA ILE A 21 -17.26 -22.21 7.79
C ILE A 21 -16.32 -21.12 8.30
N TYR A 22 -16.16 -21.03 9.61
CA TYR A 22 -15.30 -20.06 10.26
C TYR A 22 -13.95 -20.66 10.66
N PRO A 23 -12.89 -19.86 10.81
CA PRO A 23 -11.63 -20.33 11.36
C PRO A 23 -11.84 -21.04 12.69
N SER A 24 -11.19 -22.19 12.88
CA SER A 24 -11.34 -22.99 14.09
C SER A 24 -10.67 -22.31 15.27
N VAL A 25 -11.40 -22.21 16.38
CA VAL A 25 -10.88 -21.74 17.67
C VAL A 25 -11.05 -22.86 18.69
N LYS A 26 -10.01 -23.12 19.49
CA LYS A 26 -10.06 -24.17 20.53
C LYS A 26 -11.22 -23.92 21.48
N GLY A 27 -12.08 -24.91 21.67
CA GLY A 27 -13.24 -24.85 22.56
C GLY A 27 -14.51 -24.26 21.94
N LEU A 28 -14.50 -23.80 20.68
CA LEU A 28 -15.68 -23.29 19.98
C LEU A 28 -16.05 -24.17 18.78
N SER A 29 -17.26 -24.73 18.80
CA SER A 29 -17.78 -25.48 17.65
C SER A 29 -18.26 -24.55 16.56
N GLN A 30 -18.30 -25.05 15.30
CA GLN A 30 -18.83 -24.28 14.16
C GLN A 30 -20.30 -23.88 14.38
N SER A 31 -21.11 -24.75 14.99
CA SER A 31 -22.50 -24.45 15.33
C SER A 31 -22.61 -23.33 16.37
N THR A 32 -21.72 -23.31 17.35
CA THR A 32 -21.66 -22.24 18.35
C THR A 32 -21.30 -20.91 17.70
N LEU A 33 -20.28 -20.89 16.83
CA LEU A 33 -19.87 -19.67 16.09
C LEU A 33 -21.01 -19.14 15.21
N GLN A 34 -21.70 -20.01 14.49
CA GLN A 34 -22.85 -19.63 13.66
C GLN A 34 -23.99 -19.05 14.51
N ALA A 35 -24.30 -19.65 15.67
CA ALA A 35 -25.31 -19.14 16.58
C ALA A 35 -24.93 -17.76 17.17
N LEU A 36 -23.66 -17.59 17.56
CA LEU A 36 -23.16 -16.31 18.06
C LEU A 36 -23.23 -15.21 17.00
N ILE A 37 -22.84 -15.49 15.76
CA ILE A 37 -22.92 -14.51 14.67
C ILE A 37 -24.38 -14.14 14.39
N LYS A 38 -25.28 -15.12 14.34
CA LYS A 38 -26.72 -14.84 14.19
C LYS A 38 -27.25 -13.94 15.28
N LYS A 39 -26.87 -14.19 16.55
CA LYS A 39 -27.24 -13.36 17.69
C LYS A 39 -26.61 -11.97 17.61
N ALA A 40 -25.36 -11.86 17.17
CA ALA A 40 -24.68 -10.58 17.00
C ALA A 40 -25.42 -9.66 16.02
N PHE A 41 -25.91 -10.18 14.89
CA PHE A 41 -26.72 -9.40 13.94
C PHE A 41 -28.04 -8.84 14.52
N GLN A 42 -28.54 -9.43 15.61
CA GLN A 42 -29.75 -8.94 16.30
C GLN A 42 -29.45 -7.84 17.32
N ILE A 43 -28.23 -7.83 17.89
CA ILE A 43 -27.85 -6.98 19.01
C ILE A 43 -27.00 -5.79 18.55
N VAL A 44 -26.08 -6.03 17.60
CA VAL A 44 -25.11 -5.02 17.17
C VAL A 44 -25.77 -4.06 16.20
N ASP A 45 -25.67 -2.77 16.51
CA ASP A 45 -26.03 -1.72 15.56
C ASP A 45 -24.90 -1.46 14.59
N LEU A 46 -25.11 -1.85 13.33
CA LEU A 46 -24.15 -1.73 12.25
C LEU A 46 -24.45 -0.47 11.44
N HIS A 47 -23.77 0.62 11.79
CA HIS A 47 -23.94 1.89 11.12
C HIS A 47 -23.28 1.89 9.74
N GLU A 48 -23.96 2.54 8.78
CA GLU A 48 -23.37 2.84 7.47
C GLU A 48 -22.49 4.09 7.56
N LEU A 49 -21.23 3.97 7.09
CA LEU A 49 -20.25 5.04 7.10
C LEU A 49 -20.16 5.78 5.76
N LEU A 50 -20.57 5.13 4.68
CA LEU A 50 -20.52 5.73 3.34
C LEU A 50 -21.81 6.48 3.02
N PRO A 51 -21.73 7.62 2.32
CA PRO A 51 -22.92 8.37 1.92
C PRO A 51 -23.86 7.52 1.05
N LYS A 52 -25.15 7.55 1.34
CA LYS A 52 -26.17 6.79 0.59
C LYS A 52 -26.08 7.05 -0.91
N ARG A 53 -25.93 8.34 -1.32
CA ARG A 53 -25.79 8.72 -2.73
C ARG A 53 -24.63 7.99 -3.43
N PHE A 54 -23.51 7.79 -2.72
CA PHE A 54 -22.36 7.07 -3.26
C PHE A 54 -22.68 5.58 -3.45
N LEU A 55 -23.33 4.94 -2.45
CA LEU A 55 -23.74 3.53 -2.55
C LEU A 55 -24.70 3.31 -3.72
N ASP A 56 -25.69 4.18 -3.89
CA ASP A 56 -26.66 4.10 -4.97
C ASP A 56 -25.97 4.25 -6.34
N GLN A 57 -25.07 5.20 -6.51
CA GLN A 57 -24.30 5.41 -7.73
C GLN A 57 -23.43 4.20 -8.08
N GLN A 58 -22.82 3.58 -7.08
CA GLN A 58 -21.95 2.41 -7.27
C GLN A 58 -22.72 1.08 -7.27
N ARG A 59 -24.03 1.12 -7.06
CA ARG A 59 -24.91 -0.07 -6.93
C ARG A 59 -24.39 -1.04 -5.88
N LEU A 60 -24.02 -0.52 -4.71
CA LEU A 60 -23.50 -1.29 -3.58
C LEU A 60 -24.53 -1.36 -2.45
N PRO A 61 -24.64 -2.51 -1.77
CA PRO A 61 -25.46 -2.63 -0.58
C PRO A 61 -24.86 -1.81 0.58
N ASP A 62 -25.69 -1.47 1.56
CA ASP A 62 -25.23 -0.93 2.82
C ASP A 62 -24.40 -1.97 3.61
N PHE A 63 -23.71 -1.50 4.65
CA PHE A 63 -22.75 -2.32 5.40
C PHE A 63 -23.44 -3.51 6.09
N LYS A 64 -24.60 -3.32 6.70
CA LYS A 64 -25.35 -4.39 7.38
C LYS A 64 -25.80 -5.47 6.40
N ASN A 65 -26.41 -5.07 5.28
CA ASN A 65 -26.83 -6.00 4.24
C ASN A 65 -25.65 -6.69 3.57
N THR A 66 -24.52 -6.01 3.43
CA THR A 66 -23.26 -6.59 2.94
C THR A 66 -22.80 -7.75 3.83
N LEU A 67 -22.66 -7.51 5.13
CA LEU A 67 -22.25 -8.54 6.07
C LEU A 67 -23.27 -9.69 6.13
N TYR A 68 -24.55 -9.36 6.15
CA TYR A 68 -25.59 -10.38 6.14
C TYR A 68 -25.51 -11.28 4.90
N ALA A 69 -25.32 -10.70 3.72
CA ALA A 69 -25.20 -11.45 2.48
C ALA A 69 -24.00 -12.39 2.43
N ILE A 70 -22.90 -12.04 3.11
CA ILE A 70 -21.71 -12.90 3.20
C ILE A 70 -21.91 -14.03 4.21
N HIS A 71 -22.47 -13.74 5.37
CA HIS A 71 -22.65 -14.74 6.43
C HIS A 71 -23.82 -15.70 6.19
N PHE A 72 -24.85 -15.24 5.47
CA PHE A 72 -26.07 -16.01 5.17
C PHE A 72 -26.30 -16.10 3.65
N ALA A 73 -25.25 -16.46 2.93
CA ALA A 73 -25.25 -16.50 1.47
C ALA A 73 -26.17 -17.60 0.94
N LYS A 74 -26.99 -17.27 -0.06
CA LYS A 74 -27.78 -18.25 -0.84
C LYS A 74 -27.02 -18.74 -2.08
N LYS A 75 -26.04 -17.98 -2.56
CA LYS A 75 -25.17 -18.28 -3.71
C LYS A 75 -23.72 -18.07 -3.29
N ASN A 76 -22.79 -18.51 -4.12
CA ASN A 76 -21.37 -18.31 -3.83
C ASN A 76 -21.05 -16.81 -3.56
N PRO A 77 -20.71 -16.43 -2.32
CA PRO A 77 -20.40 -15.04 -1.98
C PRO A 77 -19.06 -14.57 -2.52
N LEU A 78 -18.20 -15.50 -2.99
CA LEU A 78 -16.90 -15.20 -3.57
C LEU A 78 -16.98 -14.98 -5.10
N ASP A 79 -18.18 -15.00 -5.68
CA ASP A 79 -18.36 -14.60 -7.08
C ASP A 79 -17.91 -13.15 -7.27
N PRO A 80 -16.99 -12.87 -8.23
CA PRO A 80 -16.50 -11.50 -8.49
C PRO A 80 -17.61 -10.50 -8.80
N THR A 81 -18.76 -10.95 -9.28
CA THR A 81 -19.94 -10.10 -9.58
C THR A 81 -20.79 -9.82 -8.35
N CYS A 82 -20.53 -10.49 -7.21
CA CYS A 82 -21.29 -10.31 -5.99
C CYS A 82 -21.16 -8.87 -5.43
N PRO A 83 -22.25 -8.10 -5.33
CA PRO A 83 -22.19 -6.71 -4.86
C PRO A 83 -21.66 -6.60 -3.41
N ALA A 84 -21.96 -7.58 -2.55
CA ALA A 84 -21.46 -7.60 -1.18
C ALA A 84 -19.93 -7.79 -1.14
N LEU A 85 -19.38 -8.68 -1.98
CA LEU A 85 -17.93 -8.85 -2.09
C LEU A 85 -17.26 -7.58 -2.64
N ARG A 86 -17.86 -6.95 -3.64
CA ARG A 86 -17.36 -5.68 -4.18
C ARG A 86 -17.36 -4.57 -3.10
N ARG A 87 -18.39 -4.53 -2.27
CA ARG A 87 -18.49 -3.58 -1.16
C ARG A 87 -17.36 -3.81 -0.14
N LEU A 88 -17.11 -5.03 0.31
CA LEU A 88 -16.02 -5.33 1.26
C LEU A 88 -14.65 -4.97 0.70
N LYS A 89 -14.40 -5.28 -0.58
CA LYS A 89 -13.15 -4.88 -1.24
C LYS A 89 -12.99 -3.36 -1.28
N LEU A 90 -14.07 -2.64 -1.56
CA LEU A 90 -14.06 -1.18 -1.56
C LEU A 90 -13.76 -0.63 -0.16
N ASP A 91 -14.42 -1.13 0.88
CA ASP A 91 -14.22 -0.68 2.26
C ASP A 91 -12.76 -0.87 2.69
N GLU A 92 -12.16 -2.03 2.42
CA GLU A 92 -10.76 -2.33 2.73
C GLU A 92 -9.80 -1.39 2.00
N LEU A 93 -9.96 -1.25 0.68
CA LEU A 93 -9.12 -0.36 -0.12
C LEU A 93 -9.28 1.11 0.27
N LEU A 94 -10.50 1.53 0.58
CA LEU A 94 -10.79 2.89 1.04
C LEU A 94 -10.15 3.17 2.39
N ALA A 95 -10.26 2.24 3.35
CA ALA A 95 -9.63 2.35 4.66
C ALA A 95 -8.11 2.47 4.53
N GLN A 96 -7.49 1.65 3.67
CA GLN A 96 -6.06 1.71 3.39
C GLN A 96 -5.66 3.06 2.78
N GLN A 97 -6.39 3.54 1.76
CA GLN A 97 -6.09 4.81 1.09
C GLN A 97 -6.28 6.01 2.04
N LEU A 98 -7.32 5.99 2.87
CA LEU A 98 -7.54 7.04 3.87
C LEU A 98 -6.42 7.05 4.92
N SER A 99 -5.99 5.89 5.39
CA SER A 99 -4.86 5.76 6.33
C SER A 99 -3.58 6.35 5.74
N LEU A 100 -3.25 6.02 4.48
CA LEU A 100 -2.09 6.59 3.80
C LEU A 100 -2.19 8.11 3.63
N ARG A 101 -3.38 8.64 3.29
CA ARG A 101 -3.61 10.08 3.19
C ARG A 101 -3.48 10.80 4.54
N LEU A 102 -3.98 10.20 5.61
CA LEU A 102 -3.83 10.74 6.95
C LEU A 102 -2.35 10.77 7.39
N LEU A 103 -1.59 9.72 7.11
CA LEU A 103 -0.15 9.68 7.36
C LEU A 103 0.59 10.76 6.54
N LYS A 104 0.24 10.91 5.26
CA LYS A 104 0.80 11.99 4.42
C LYS A 104 0.50 13.37 5.01
N LYS A 105 -0.75 13.62 5.41
CA LYS A 105 -1.16 14.89 6.03
C LYS A 105 -0.40 15.16 7.34
N LYS A 106 -0.21 14.14 8.19
CA LYS A 106 0.59 14.29 9.43
C LYS A 106 2.05 14.66 9.15
N ARG A 107 2.66 14.09 8.10
CA ARG A 107 4.04 14.45 7.70
C ARG A 107 4.15 15.87 7.17
N GLN A 108 3.13 16.36 6.45
CA GLN A 108 3.11 17.74 5.92
C GLN A 108 3.08 18.83 7.00
N VAL A 109 2.75 18.48 8.25
CA VAL A 109 2.78 19.42 9.38
C VAL A 109 4.22 19.71 9.83
N HIS A 110 5.18 18.81 9.56
CA HIS A 110 6.60 19.06 9.80
C HIS A 110 7.14 19.80 8.58
N GLN A 111 7.30 21.11 8.72
CA GLN A 111 7.98 21.93 7.73
C GLN A 111 9.49 21.76 7.95
N ASP A 112 10.10 20.90 7.16
CA ASP A 112 11.55 20.87 7.04
C ASP A 112 12.00 22.04 6.16
N ALA A 113 13.22 22.50 6.35
CA ALA A 113 13.76 23.53 5.50
C ALA A 113 13.84 23.02 4.05
N ALA A 114 13.26 23.77 3.12
CA ALA A 114 13.43 23.52 1.70
C ALA A 114 14.93 23.47 1.37
N ILE A 115 15.36 22.46 0.63
CA ILE A 115 16.77 22.34 0.21
C ILE A 115 16.97 23.20 -1.03
N ALA A 116 17.69 24.33 -0.87
CA ALA A 116 18.09 25.16 -1.99
C ALA A 116 19.44 24.67 -2.55
N PHE A 117 19.49 24.21 -3.75
CA PHE A 117 20.71 23.70 -4.40
C PHE A 117 20.93 24.38 -5.75
N THR A 118 22.19 24.50 -6.14
CA THR A 118 22.60 25.07 -7.44
C THR A 118 22.67 23.98 -8.51
N GLY A 119 22.83 22.74 -8.09
CA GLY A 119 23.05 21.59 -8.96
C GLY A 119 24.50 21.47 -9.47
N ALA A 120 25.43 22.27 -8.96
CA ALA A 120 26.80 22.31 -9.47
C ALA A 120 27.54 20.97 -9.30
N LEU A 121 27.35 20.29 -8.15
CA LEU A 121 27.95 18.97 -7.91
C LEU A 121 27.29 17.90 -8.81
N ALA A 122 25.98 17.96 -8.96
CA ALA A 122 25.26 17.04 -9.83
C ALA A 122 25.69 17.20 -11.32
N GLU A 123 25.88 18.43 -11.78
CA GLU A 123 26.38 18.69 -13.15
C GLU A 123 27.82 18.21 -13.35
N LYS A 124 28.71 18.36 -12.36
CA LYS A 124 30.05 17.78 -12.41
C LYS A 124 30.03 16.27 -12.55
N LEU A 125 29.19 15.57 -11.76
CA LEU A 125 29.03 14.13 -11.89
C LEU A 125 28.47 13.75 -13.26
N ARG A 126 27.44 14.45 -13.75
CA ARG A 126 26.89 14.22 -15.11
C ARG A 126 27.94 14.31 -16.21
N GLY A 127 28.80 15.34 -16.14
CA GLY A 127 29.88 15.54 -17.09
C GLY A 127 30.97 14.47 -17.06
N SER A 128 31.09 13.73 -15.93
CA SER A 128 32.08 12.63 -15.80
C SER A 128 31.51 11.25 -16.21
N LEU A 129 30.20 11.14 -16.44
CA LEU A 129 29.58 9.87 -16.83
C LEU A 129 29.96 9.52 -18.29
N PRO A 130 30.22 8.23 -18.57
CA PRO A 130 30.56 7.79 -19.93
C PRO A 130 29.33 7.71 -20.87
N TYR A 131 28.15 8.07 -20.36
CA TYR A 131 26.89 8.05 -21.10
C TYR A 131 25.97 9.21 -20.64
N PRO A 132 25.12 9.74 -21.51
CA PRO A 132 24.15 10.74 -21.14
C PRO A 132 22.98 10.08 -20.35
N LEU A 133 22.29 10.86 -19.51
CA LEU A 133 21.07 10.41 -18.89
C LEU A 133 19.95 10.22 -19.93
N THR A 134 19.10 9.24 -19.72
CA THR A 134 17.91 9.03 -20.55
C THR A 134 16.86 10.11 -20.27
N ALA A 135 15.96 10.38 -21.23
CA ALA A 135 14.86 11.32 -21.04
C ALA A 135 13.96 10.97 -19.84
N ALA A 136 13.83 9.68 -19.52
CA ALA A 136 13.08 9.22 -18.34
C ALA A 136 13.79 9.58 -17.04
N GLN A 137 15.11 9.38 -16.97
CA GLN A 137 15.93 9.75 -15.81
C GLN A 137 15.93 11.27 -15.59
N GLU A 138 16.04 12.06 -16.66
CA GLU A 138 15.97 13.53 -16.59
C GLU A 138 14.64 14.01 -16.04
N ARG A 139 13.53 13.48 -16.56
CA ARG A 139 12.19 13.81 -16.07
C ARG A 139 12.02 13.48 -14.59
N VAL A 140 12.41 12.27 -14.18
CA VAL A 140 12.32 11.83 -12.80
C VAL A 140 13.19 12.69 -11.89
N LEU A 141 14.41 13.01 -12.30
CA LEU A 141 15.32 13.87 -11.55
C LEU A 141 14.74 15.28 -11.35
N SER A 142 14.11 15.84 -12.39
CA SER A 142 13.41 17.12 -12.31
C SER A 142 12.26 17.08 -11.30
N GLU A 143 11.44 16.00 -11.27
CA GLU A 143 10.36 15.82 -10.31
C GLU A 143 10.90 15.70 -8.87
N LEU A 144 11.96 14.91 -8.66
CA LEU A 144 12.58 14.71 -7.35
C LEU A 144 13.22 16.00 -6.83
N ASN A 145 13.86 16.78 -7.71
CA ASN A 145 14.44 18.08 -7.36
C ASN A 145 13.35 19.09 -6.96
N ALA A 146 12.23 19.11 -7.64
CA ALA A 146 11.09 19.95 -7.25
C ALA A 146 10.52 19.56 -5.87
N ASP A 147 10.48 18.27 -5.55
CA ASP A 147 10.07 17.80 -4.23
C ASP A 147 11.10 18.19 -3.14
N LEU A 148 12.42 18.10 -3.40
CA LEU A 148 13.46 18.53 -2.46
C LEU A 148 13.40 20.04 -2.15
N ALA A 149 13.06 20.84 -3.15
CA ALA A 149 12.90 22.27 -3.01
C ALA A 149 11.58 22.68 -2.30
N ALA A 150 10.67 21.72 -2.10
CA ALA A 150 9.41 21.96 -1.39
C ALA A 150 9.63 22.00 0.13
N PRO A 151 8.83 22.78 0.89
CA PRO A 151 8.94 22.86 2.34
C PRO A 151 8.43 21.62 3.08
N THR A 152 8.06 20.57 2.35
CA THR A 152 7.53 19.32 2.90
C THR A 152 8.47 18.16 2.59
N PRO A 153 8.72 17.25 3.56
CA PRO A 153 9.60 16.11 3.34
C PRO A 153 9.15 15.26 2.15
N MET A 154 10.08 15.00 1.24
CA MET A 154 9.85 14.12 0.10
C MET A 154 9.67 12.67 0.58
N HIS A 155 8.68 11.98 0.00
CA HIS A 155 8.50 10.54 0.18
C HIS A 155 8.08 9.92 -1.16
N ARG A 156 9.08 9.49 -1.92
CA ARG A 156 8.90 8.98 -3.28
C ARG A 156 9.38 7.55 -3.42
N LEU A 157 8.68 6.78 -4.24
CA LEU A 157 9.13 5.48 -4.73
C LEU A 157 9.66 5.66 -6.14
N LEU A 158 10.96 5.41 -6.34
CA LEU A 158 11.59 5.34 -7.67
C LEU A 158 11.50 3.89 -8.16
N GLN A 159 10.68 3.65 -9.18
CA GLN A 159 10.47 2.35 -9.76
C GLN A 159 11.02 2.29 -11.19
N GLY A 160 11.62 1.17 -11.53
CA GLY A 160 12.15 0.89 -12.86
C GLY A 160 12.80 -0.50 -12.89
N ASP A 161 13.06 -1.02 -14.09
CA ASP A 161 13.67 -2.33 -14.30
C ASP A 161 15.11 -2.41 -13.76
N VAL A 162 15.62 -3.62 -13.64
CA VAL A 162 17.03 -3.85 -13.32
C VAL A 162 17.89 -3.22 -14.44
N GLY A 163 18.91 -2.44 -14.04
CA GLY A 163 19.74 -1.72 -15.01
C GLY A 163 19.17 -0.39 -15.52
N ALA A 164 17.97 0.03 -15.11
CA ALA A 164 17.38 1.32 -15.49
C ALA A 164 18.12 2.57 -14.95
N GLY A 165 19.19 2.36 -14.18
CA GLY A 165 20.02 3.45 -13.64
C GLY A 165 19.39 4.17 -12.44
N LYS A 166 18.57 3.49 -11.62
CA LYS A 166 17.99 4.09 -10.40
C LYS A 166 19.06 4.63 -9.45
N THR A 167 20.21 3.95 -9.37
CA THR A 167 21.31 4.31 -8.46
C THR A 167 21.95 5.64 -8.85
N ILE A 168 22.14 5.91 -10.14
CA ILE A 168 22.70 7.21 -10.58
C ILE A 168 21.74 8.37 -10.32
N VAL A 169 20.43 8.15 -10.48
CA VAL A 169 19.42 9.17 -10.12
C VAL A 169 19.49 9.48 -8.62
N SER A 170 19.64 8.44 -7.78
CA SER A 170 19.80 8.62 -6.33
C SER A 170 21.09 9.34 -5.98
N ALA A 171 22.20 9.08 -6.67
CA ALA A 171 23.48 9.76 -6.47
C ALA A 171 23.40 11.26 -6.84
N LEU A 172 22.80 11.59 -7.99
CA LEU A 172 22.60 12.97 -8.41
C LEU A 172 21.72 13.75 -7.42
N LEU A 173 20.68 13.10 -6.90
CA LEU A 173 19.81 13.69 -5.88
C LEU A 173 20.55 13.90 -4.55
N ALA A 174 21.40 12.94 -4.15
CA ALA A 174 22.21 13.02 -2.95
C ALA A 174 23.21 14.21 -3.01
N LEU A 175 23.79 14.47 -4.18
CA LEU A 175 24.69 15.60 -4.36
C LEU A 175 24.02 16.95 -4.12
N ASN A 176 22.76 17.10 -4.48
CA ASN A 176 21.99 18.31 -4.18
C ASN A 176 21.77 18.52 -2.68
N VAL A 177 21.65 17.44 -1.89
CA VAL A 177 21.59 17.51 -0.43
C VAL A 177 22.94 17.89 0.15
N LEU A 178 24.02 17.30 -0.36
CA LEU A 178 25.40 17.58 0.10
C LEU A 178 25.84 19.04 -0.18
N GLU A 179 25.40 19.65 -1.29
CA GLU A 179 25.62 21.08 -1.57
C GLU A 179 25.10 22.00 -0.45
N ASN A 180 24.08 21.56 0.26
CA ASN A 180 23.49 22.28 1.39
C ASN A 180 24.06 21.86 2.76
N SER A 181 25.23 21.25 2.79
CA SER A 181 25.83 20.70 3.99
C SER A 181 24.93 19.68 4.71
N GLY A 182 23.98 19.09 3.98
CA GLY A 182 23.13 18.02 4.47
C GLY A 182 23.87 16.68 4.51
N GLN A 183 23.28 15.69 5.17
CA GLN A 183 23.79 14.33 5.23
C GLN A 183 22.85 13.38 4.47
N VAL A 184 23.43 12.37 3.85
CA VAL A 184 22.68 11.34 3.11
C VAL A 184 23.02 9.96 3.66
N ALA A 185 22.00 9.15 3.94
CA ALA A 185 22.15 7.76 4.34
C ALA A 185 21.48 6.84 3.30
N LEU A 186 22.23 5.90 2.76
CA LEU A 186 21.74 4.89 1.84
C LEU A 186 21.61 3.55 2.58
N LEU A 187 20.39 3.02 2.66
CA LEU A 187 20.11 1.72 3.25
C LEU A 187 19.97 0.65 2.17
N ALA A 188 20.60 -0.49 2.39
CA ALA A 188 20.48 -1.66 1.53
C ALA A 188 20.01 -2.88 2.33
N PRO A 189 19.29 -3.85 1.72
CA PRO A 189 18.74 -4.99 2.43
C PRO A 189 19.79 -6.02 2.86
N THR A 190 20.98 -6.01 2.26
CA THR A 190 22.08 -6.94 2.60
C THR A 190 23.42 -6.22 2.62
N GLU A 191 24.38 -6.76 3.38
CA GLU A 191 25.76 -6.27 3.46
C GLU A 191 26.41 -6.19 2.08
N LEU A 192 26.28 -7.25 1.28
CA LEU A 192 26.86 -7.31 -0.07
C LEU A 192 26.34 -6.17 -0.96
N LEU A 193 25.04 -5.86 -0.90
CA LEU A 193 24.49 -4.74 -1.67
C LEU A 193 24.93 -3.39 -1.13
N ALA A 194 25.12 -3.27 0.19
CA ALA A 194 25.66 -2.05 0.79
C ALA A 194 27.10 -1.80 0.30
N GLU A 195 27.96 -2.82 0.28
CA GLU A 195 29.32 -2.77 -0.24
C GLU A 195 29.34 -2.41 -1.73
N GLN A 196 28.49 -3.04 -2.55
CA GLN A 196 28.38 -2.70 -3.97
C GLN A 196 27.98 -1.23 -4.19
N HIS A 197 27.03 -0.74 -3.42
CA HIS A 197 26.64 0.67 -3.48
C HIS A 197 27.77 1.59 -3.01
N TYR A 198 28.46 1.23 -1.92
CA TYR A 198 29.58 2.00 -1.41
C TYR A 198 30.67 2.19 -2.47
N GLU A 199 31.14 1.08 -3.08
CA GLU A 199 32.16 1.15 -4.13
C GLU A 199 31.70 1.98 -5.33
N GLN A 200 30.44 1.85 -5.73
CA GLN A 200 29.89 2.61 -6.84
C GLN A 200 29.81 4.10 -6.51
N PHE A 201 29.32 4.46 -5.34
CA PHE A 201 29.26 5.86 -4.91
C PHE A 201 30.66 6.44 -4.73
N LYS A 202 31.58 5.71 -4.14
CA LYS A 202 32.99 6.11 -4.01
C LYS A 202 33.60 6.46 -5.35
N ASN A 203 33.43 5.61 -6.37
CA ASN A 203 33.96 5.87 -7.72
C ASN A 203 33.35 7.15 -8.33
N TRP A 204 32.14 7.53 -7.98
CA TRP A 204 31.53 8.75 -8.48
C TRP A 204 31.85 10.01 -7.65
N LEU A 205 32.05 9.86 -6.35
CA LEU A 205 32.19 11.00 -5.43
C LEU A 205 33.65 11.37 -5.14
N ASP A 206 34.59 10.40 -5.04
CA ASP A 206 36.00 10.65 -4.82
C ASP A 206 36.58 11.68 -5.81
N PRO A 207 36.28 11.62 -7.14
CA PRO A 207 36.76 12.62 -8.10
C PRO A 207 36.19 14.03 -7.87
N LEU A 208 35.09 14.14 -7.11
CA LEU A 208 34.48 15.43 -6.73
C LEU A 208 35.01 15.99 -5.42
N GLY A 209 35.86 15.23 -4.72
CA GLY A 209 36.41 15.59 -3.41
C GLY A 209 35.41 15.42 -2.24
N ILE A 210 34.48 14.50 -2.38
CA ILE A 210 33.41 14.22 -1.41
C ILE A 210 33.64 12.87 -0.76
#